data_bee77e652a79f2e8a48f77ab12e5281d
#
_entry.id   bee77e652a79f2e8a48f77ab12e5281d
#
_cell.length_a   1.000
_cell.length_b   1.000
_cell.length_c   1.000
_cell.angle_alpha   90.00
_cell.angle_beta   90.00
_cell.angle_gamma   90.00
#
_symmetry.space_group_name_H-M   'P 1'
#
loop_
_entity.id
_entity.type
_entity.pdbx_description
1 polymer ?
#
loop_
_entity_poly.entity_id
_entity_poly.type
_entity_poly.pdbx_seq_one_letter_code
_entity_poly.pdbx_strand_id
1 'polypeptide(L)'
;MDPEPAQSLTVNQCIDQIAQKLEAADLHYGHGAIDAQSEALWLVSKQLNLSPTEALDHLEDAITEGHQKKSLAVAEERIATRKPLAYILGEAWLMGIPFFCSEQSIVPRSWIAELIVDGMLEPWLPADGKVLDLCTGNGSLAILLALSCPDVHVSACDISMPALSLAARNVDRHNLNSQIELF
;
A
#
# COMPACT_ATOMS: atom_id res chain seq x y z
N MET A 1 -32.57 -34.93 7.67
CA MET A 1 -32.05 -33.77 8.45
C MET A 1 -30.95 -33.21 7.58
N ASP A 2 -31.30 -32.25 6.75
CA ASP A 2 -30.33 -31.60 5.88
C ASP A 2 -29.35 -30.82 6.79
N PRO A 3 -28.03 -30.86 6.50
CA PRO A 3 -27.07 -30.05 7.26
C PRO A 3 -27.42 -28.57 7.08
N GLU A 4 -27.59 -27.84 8.19
CA GLU A 4 -27.70 -26.40 8.14
C GLU A 4 -26.53 -25.84 7.28
N PRO A 5 -26.85 -24.91 6.36
CA PRO A 5 -25.78 -24.29 5.58
C PRO A 5 -24.80 -23.64 6.56
N ALA A 6 -23.52 -24.03 6.45
CA ALA A 6 -22.46 -23.42 7.25
C ALA A 6 -22.57 -21.89 7.09
N GLN A 7 -22.82 -21.19 8.20
CA GLN A 7 -22.89 -19.72 8.18
C GLN A 7 -21.59 -19.19 7.58
N SER A 8 -21.68 -18.52 6.44
CA SER A 8 -20.54 -17.83 5.85
C SER A 8 -20.06 -16.75 6.83
N LEU A 9 -18.75 -16.69 7.07
CA LEU A 9 -18.16 -15.62 7.87
C LEU A 9 -18.44 -14.26 7.22
N THR A 10 -18.54 -13.21 8.05
CA THR A 10 -18.48 -11.83 7.54
C THR A 10 -17.04 -11.42 7.27
N VAL A 11 -16.87 -10.35 6.50
CA VAL A 11 -15.55 -9.72 6.27
C VAL A 11 -14.87 -9.38 7.60
N ASN A 12 -15.62 -8.79 8.54
CA ASN A 12 -15.11 -8.45 9.87
C ASN A 12 -14.62 -9.69 10.63
N GLN A 13 -15.41 -10.76 10.65
CA GLN A 13 -15.01 -12.00 11.30
C GLN A 13 -13.76 -12.63 10.69
N CYS A 14 -13.58 -12.51 9.37
CA CYS A 14 -12.37 -12.94 8.68
C CYS A 14 -11.16 -12.10 9.08
N ILE A 15 -11.33 -10.78 9.16
CA ILE A 15 -10.29 -9.85 9.63
C ILE A 15 -9.87 -10.20 11.05
N ASP A 16 -10.82 -10.38 11.97
CA ASP A 16 -10.53 -10.72 13.37
C ASP A 16 -9.79 -12.06 13.51
N GLN A 17 -10.20 -13.06 12.74
CA GLN A 17 -9.53 -14.35 12.71
C GLN A 17 -8.06 -14.24 12.26
N ILE A 18 -7.79 -13.43 11.24
CA ILE A 18 -6.45 -13.20 10.72
C ILE A 18 -5.63 -12.37 11.70
N ALA A 19 -6.19 -11.30 12.26
CA ALA A 19 -5.52 -10.45 13.24
C ALA A 19 -5.04 -11.26 14.45
N GLN A 20 -5.88 -12.14 15.00
CA GLN A 20 -5.49 -13.04 16.11
C GLN A 20 -4.31 -13.93 15.75
N LYS A 21 -4.26 -14.46 14.52
CA LYS A 21 -3.12 -15.28 14.06
C LYS A 21 -1.83 -14.46 13.93
N LEU A 22 -1.91 -13.26 13.38
CA LEU A 22 -0.78 -12.35 13.22
C LEU A 22 -0.24 -11.89 14.59
N GLU A 23 -1.13 -11.55 15.52
CA GLU A 23 -0.76 -11.15 16.88
C GLU A 23 -0.06 -12.27 17.64
N ALA A 24 -0.60 -13.51 17.57
CA ALA A 24 -0.01 -14.69 18.19
C ALA A 24 1.39 -15.06 17.64
N ALA A 25 1.73 -14.58 16.44
CA ALA A 25 3.02 -14.83 15.80
C ALA A 25 4.12 -13.83 16.20
N ASP A 26 3.84 -12.86 17.06
CA ASP A 26 4.79 -11.84 17.52
C ASP A 26 5.55 -11.19 16.35
N LEU A 27 4.80 -10.64 15.39
CA LEU A 27 5.33 -9.98 14.20
C LEU A 27 5.70 -8.52 14.50
N HIS A 28 6.63 -8.00 13.73
CA HIS A 28 6.96 -6.57 13.75
C HIS A 28 6.12 -5.82 12.73
N TYR A 29 5.44 -4.76 13.17
CA TYR A 29 4.62 -3.87 12.34
C TYR A 29 5.36 -2.56 12.04
N GLY A 30 4.75 -1.61 11.30
CA GLY A 30 5.35 -0.32 10.96
C GLY A 30 5.76 -0.18 9.49
N HIS A 31 5.33 -1.13 8.64
CA HIS A 31 5.55 -1.10 7.20
C HIS A 31 4.21 -1.00 6.44
N GLY A 32 3.42 0.04 6.75
CA GLY A 32 2.09 0.27 6.17
C GLY A 32 0.93 -0.10 7.09
N ALA A 33 1.16 -0.89 8.14
CA ALA A 33 0.22 -1.18 9.21
C ALA A 33 0.88 -0.95 10.56
N ILE A 34 0.11 -0.52 11.56
CA ILE A 34 0.61 -0.20 12.91
C ILE A 34 0.45 -1.37 13.89
N ASP A 35 -0.43 -2.30 13.59
CA ASP A 35 -0.78 -3.46 14.43
C ASP A 35 -1.34 -4.62 13.58
N ALA A 36 -1.66 -5.73 14.24
CA ALA A 36 -2.23 -6.92 13.62
C ALA A 36 -3.59 -6.66 12.97
N GLN A 37 -4.44 -5.84 13.60
CA GLN A 37 -5.79 -5.55 13.10
C GLN A 37 -5.74 -4.75 11.80
N SER A 38 -4.94 -3.70 11.74
CA SER A 38 -4.76 -2.90 10.53
C SER A 38 -4.09 -3.68 9.40
N GLU A 39 -3.14 -4.59 9.73
CA GLU A 39 -2.51 -5.46 8.74
C GLU A 39 -3.50 -6.50 8.20
N ALA A 40 -4.36 -7.08 9.05
CA ALA A 40 -5.40 -8.01 8.65
C ALA A 40 -6.47 -7.34 7.78
N LEU A 41 -6.92 -6.13 8.13
CA LEU A 41 -7.84 -5.34 7.31
C LEU A 41 -7.27 -5.12 5.91
N TRP A 42 -6.03 -4.65 5.81
CA TRP A 42 -5.36 -4.44 4.52
C TRP A 42 -5.24 -5.75 3.72
N LEU A 43 -4.85 -6.84 4.36
CA LEU A 43 -4.73 -8.15 3.73
C LEU A 43 -6.06 -8.62 3.14
N VAL A 44 -7.15 -8.56 3.92
CA VAL A 44 -8.48 -9.00 3.47
C VAL A 44 -9.04 -8.08 2.39
N SER A 45 -8.90 -6.75 2.55
CA SER A 45 -9.36 -5.79 1.54
C SER A 45 -8.72 -6.05 0.18
N LYS A 46 -7.41 -6.37 0.15
CA LYS A 46 -6.70 -6.73 -1.08
C LYS A 46 -7.30 -7.97 -1.77
N GLN A 47 -7.70 -8.98 -1.02
CA GLN A 47 -8.33 -10.18 -1.58
C GLN A 47 -9.73 -9.89 -2.15
N LEU A 48 -10.39 -8.87 -1.63
CA LEU A 48 -11.69 -8.39 -2.10
C LEU A 48 -11.59 -7.39 -3.27
N ASN A 49 -10.37 -7.00 -3.68
CA ASN A 49 -10.08 -5.93 -4.63
C ASN A 49 -10.63 -4.56 -4.18
N LEU A 50 -10.63 -4.31 -2.89
CA LEU A 50 -11.00 -3.05 -2.26
C LEU A 50 -9.76 -2.35 -1.69
N SER A 51 -9.83 -1.03 -1.56
CA SER A 51 -8.91 -0.31 -0.69
C SER A 51 -9.21 -0.63 0.79
N PRO A 52 -8.25 -0.45 1.71
CA PRO A 52 -8.53 -0.62 3.14
C PRO A 52 -9.68 0.26 3.66
N THR A 53 -9.86 1.46 3.09
CA THR A 53 -10.96 2.36 3.46
C THR A 53 -12.31 1.86 2.95
N GLU A 54 -12.39 1.44 1.68
CA GLU A 54 -13.62 0.88 1.11
C GLU A 54 -14.07 -0.39 1.85
N ALA A 55 -13.13 -1.24 2.30
CA ALA A 55 -13.45 -2.46 3.02
C ALA A 55 -14.19 -2.21 4.35
N LEU A 56 -14.05 -1.01 4.95
CA LEU A 56 -14.76 -0.63 6.17
C LEU A 56 -16.28 -0.53 5.95
N ASP A 57 -16.72 -0.20 4.74
CA ASP A 57 -18.14 -0.14 4.40
C ASP A 57 -18.76 -1.54 4.15
N HIS A 58 -17.91 -2.58 4.05
CA HIS A 58 -18.29 -3.97 3.72
C HIS A 58 -18.06 -4.95 4.88
N LEU A 59 -17.84 -4.49 6.09
CA LEU A 59 -17.48 -5.35 7.24
C LEU A 59 -18.54 -6.42 7.56
N GLU A 60 -19.81 -6.10 7.37
CA GLU A 60 -20.94 -7.01 7.63
C GLU A 60 -21.30 -7.90 6.44
N ASP A 61 -20.67 -7.69 5.29
CA ASP A 61 -20.91 -8.51 4.10
C ASP A 61 -20.34 -9.93 4.29
N ALA A 62 -21.02 -10.92 3.69
CA ALA A 62 -20.55 -12.29 3.71
C ALA A 62 -19.29 -12.45 2.83
N ILE A 63 -18.21 -13.03 3.40
CA ILE A 63 -17.00 -13.36 2.64
C ILE A 63 -17.14 -14.76 2.01
N THR A 64 -16.74 -14.91 0.75
CA THR A 64 -16.72 -16.22 0.10
C THR A 64 -15.61 -17.11 0.66
N GLU A 65 -15.83 -18.42 0.67
CA GLU A 65 -14.81 -19.41 1.08
C GLU A 65 -13.48 -19.24 0.29
N GLY A 66 -13.59 -18.88 -0.99
CA GLY A 66 -12.42 -18.62 -1.83
C GLY A 66 -11.58 -17.43 -1.36
N HIS A 67 -12.23 -16.31 -1.01
CA HIS A 67 -11.54 -15.13 -0.48
C HIS A 67 -10.97 -15.41 0.91
N GLN A 68 -11.71 -16.09 1.78
CA GLN A 68 -11.21 -16.50 3.10
C GLN A 68 -9.97 -17.37 3.00
N LYS A 69 -9.97 -18.40 2.15
CA LYS A 69 -8.80 -19.28 1.93
C LYS A 69 -7.58 -18.51 1.44
N LYS A 70 -7.78 -17.61 0.46
CA LYS A 70 -6.68 -16.77 -0.03
C LYS A 70 -6.12 -15.86 1.05
N SER A 71 -6.98 -15.23 1.85
CA SER A 71 -6.58 -14.36 2.95
C SER A 71 -5.78 -15.13 4.00
N LEU A 72 -6.24 -16.32 4.38
CA LEU A 72 -5.51 -17.18 5.32
C LEU A 72 -4.14 -17.62 4.77
N ALA A 73 -4.04 -17.99 3.49
CA ALA A 73 -2.78 -18.38 2.87
C ALA A 73 -1.75 -17.23 2.89
N VAL A 74 -2.19 -15.99 2.60
CA VAL A 74 -1.31 -14.80 2.69
C VAL A 74 -0.87 -14.54 4.13
N ALA A 75 -1.78 -14.69 5.11
CA ALA A 75 -1.42 -14.57 6.53
C ALA A 75 -0.39 -15.63 6.97
N GLU A 76 -0.55 -16.86 6.52
CA GLU A 76 0.41 -17.94 6.78
C GLU A 76 1.78 -17.66 6.14
N GLU A 77 1.81 -17.16 4.91
CA GLU A 77 3.06 -16.71 4.26
C GLU A 77 3.72 -15.57 5.04
N ARG A 78 2.94 -14.57 5.49
CA ARG A 78 3.42 -13.46 6.31
C ARG A 78 4.07 -13.95 7.62
N ILE A 79 3.43 -14.90 8.28
CA ILE A 79 3.93 -15.50 9.52
C ILE A 79 5.21 -16.31 9.26
N ALA A 80 5.18 -17.17 8.26
CA ALA A 80 6.31 -18.08 7.95
C ALA A 80 7.55 -17.33 7.47
N THR A 81 7.37 -16.31 6.63
CA THR A 81 8.49 -15.58 6.02
C THR A 81 8.95 -14.38 6.85
N ARG A 82 8.09 -13.85 7.70
CA ARG A 82 8.24 -12.57 8.43
C ARG A 82 8.48 -11.35 7.53
N LYS A 83 8.27 -11.49 6.22
CA LYS A 83 8.36 -10.38 5.26
C LYS A 83 7.25 -9.38 5.49
N PRO A 84 7.50 -8.06 5.38
CA PRO A 84 6.44 -7.05 5.36
C PRO A 84 5.31 -7.40 4.40
N LEU A 85 4.06 -7.24 4.84
CA LEU A 85 2.88 -7.60 4.05
C LEU A 85 2.88 -6.91 2.68
N ALA A 86 3.37 -5.66 2.59
CA ALA A 86 3.51 -4.91 1.35
C ALA A 86 4.24 -5.67 0.25
N TYR A 87 5.31 -6.40 0.59
CA TYR A 87 6.08 -7.17 -0.37
C TYR A 87 5.37 -8.44 -0.80
N ILE A 88 4.62 -9.09 0.10
CA ILE A 88 3.82 -10.26 -0.21
C ILE A 88 2.65 -9.89 -1.14
N LEU A 89 1.98 -8.77 -0.86
CA LEU A 89 0.87 -8.27 -1.67
C LEU A 89 1.33 -7.59 -2.97
N GLY A 90 2.61 -7.21 -3.06
CA GLY A 90 3.14 -6.43 -4.18
C GLY A 90 2.60 -5.00 -4.26
N GLU A 91 1.98 -4.50 -3.18
CA GLU A 91 1.34 -3.20 -3.11
C GLU A 91 1.47 -2.60 -1.72
N ALA A 92 1.59 -1.28 -1.65
CA ALA A 92 1.54 -0.52 -0.41
C ALA A 92 0.71 0.75 -0.61
N TRP A 93 0.22 1.33 0.48
CA TRP A 93 -0.56 2.56 0.47
C TRP A 93 0.20 3.66 1.22
N LEU A 94 0.23 4.86 0.65
CA LEU A 94 0.78 6.05 1.30
C LEU A 94 -0.16 7.22 1.01
N MET A 95 -0.66 7.89 2.05
CA MET A 95 -1.63 9.00 1.95
C MET A 95 -2.87 8.65 1.10
N GLY A 96 -3.36 7.41 1.20
CA GLY A 96 -4.52 6.93 0.43
C GLY A 96 -4.23 6.60 -1.04
N ILE A 97 -2.97 6.70 -1.48
CA ILE A 97 -2.55 6.41 -2.86
C ILE A 97 -1.87 5.03 -2.90
N PRO A 98 -2.27 4.12 -3.82
CA PRO A 98 -1.67 2.80 -3.96
C PRO A 98 -0.42 2.82 -4.83
N PHE A 99 0.63 2.13 -4.38
CA PHE A 99 1.90 1.96 -5.09
C PHE A 99 2.25 0.49 -5.26
N PHE A 100 2.77 0.11 -6.40
CA PHE A 100 3.47 -1.16 -6.51
C PHE A 100 4.66 -1.18 -5.56
N CYS A 101 4.83 -2.30 -4.86
CA CYS A 101 5.86 -2.46 -3.85
C CYS A 101 6.56 -3.81 -4.01
N SER A 102 7.87 -3.82 -3.83
CA SER A 102 8.68 -5.04 -3.83
C SER A 102 9.98 -4.81 -3.06
N GLU A 103 10.72 -5.86 -2.79
CA GLU A 103 12.03 -5.79 -2.10
C GLU A 103 13.11 -4.97 -2.86
N GLN A 104 12.78 -4.45 -4.05
CA GLN A 104 13.65 -3.57 -4.83
C GLN A 104 13.76 -2.16 -4.24
N SER A 105 12.81 -1.75 -3.39
CA SER A 105 12.83 -0.51 -2.63
C SER A 105 12.20 -0.71 -1.25
N ILE A 106 12.43 0.24 -0.34
CA ILE A 106 11.75 0.23 0.96
C ILE A 106 10.23 0.37 0.77
N VAL A 107 9.45 -0.17 1.70
CA VAL A 107 7.99 0.08 1.75
C VAL A 107 7.76 1.59 1.88
N PRO A 108 6.91 2.19 1.02
CA PRO A 108 6.65 3.63 1.06
C PRO A 108 6.14 4.07 2.43
N ARG A 109 6.88 4.97 3.05
CA ARG A 109 6.57 5.62 4.32
C ARG A 109 7.42 6.87 4.45
N SER A 110 6.84 8.03 4.73
CA SER A 110 7.60 9.24 4.90
C SER A 110 6.75 10.33 5.53
N TRP A 111 7.29 11.03 6.52
CA TRP A 111 6.70 12.26 7.04
C TRP A 111 6.64 13.39 6.00
N ILE A 112 7.53 13.34 4.99
CA ILE A 112 7.48 14.28 3.87
C ILE A 112 6.18 14.12 3.08
N ALA A 113 5.63 12.92 3.00
CA ALA A 113 4.35 12.67 2.32
C ALA A 113 3.20 13.50 2.94
N GLU A 114 3.15 13.59 4.27
CA GLU A 114 2.17 14.41 4.99
C GLU A 114 2.35 15.90 4.65
N LEU A 115 3.60 16.40 4.68
CA LEU A 115 3.90 17.79 4.32
C LEU A 115 3.50 18.14 2.87
N ILE A 116 3.65 17.18 1.94
CA ILE A 116 3.23 17.34 0.54
C ILE A 116 1.70 17.45 0.48
N VAL A 117 0.99 16.48 1.05
CA VAL A 117 -0.47 16.39 0.93
C VAL A 117 -1.16 17.52 1.68
N ASP A 118 -0.60 17.99 2.81
CA ASP A 118 -1.11 19.13 3.57
C ASP A 118 -0.76 20.49 2.94
N GLY A 119 -0.10 20.51 1.77
CA GLY A 119 0.26 21.75 1.07
C GLY A 119 1.36 22.56 1.76
N MET A 120 2.02 22.03 2.76
CA MET A 120 3.02 22.77 3.54
C MET A 120 4.29 23.10 2.74
N LEU A 121 4.53 22.41 1.62
CA LEU A 121 5.67 22.69 0.74
C LEU A 121 5.35 23.74 -0.34
N GLU A 122 4.07 24.04 -0.62
CA GLU A 122 3.66 24.98 -1.68
C GLU A 122 4.37 26.33 -1.63
N PRO A 123 4.57 27.00 -0.45
CA PRO A 123 5.24 28.30 -0.41
C PRO A 123 6.70 28.25 -0.87
N TRP A 124 7.30 27.08 -0.92
CA TRP A 124 8.69 26.86 -1.29
C TRP A 124 8.86 26.34 -2.72
N LEU A 125 7.75 25.96 -3.36
CA LEU A 125 7.76 25.44 -4.72
C LEU A 125 7.63 26.61 -5.71
N PRO A 126 8.46 26.67 -6.75
CA PRO A 126 8.27 27.65 -7.81
C PRO A 126 7.02 27.32 -8.64
N ALA A 127 6.29 28.32 -9.14
CA ALA A 127 5.02 28.18 -9.84
C ALA A 127 5.08 27.25 -11.08
N ASP A 128 6.22 27.20 -11.78
CA ASP A 128 6.55 26.33 -12.93
C ASP A 128 7.92 25.69 -12.70
N GLY A 129 8.16 25.28 -11.47
CA GLY A 129 9.47 24.85 -11.02
C GLY A 129 9.77 23.40 -11.31
N LYS A 130 11.06 23.15 -11.27
CA LYS A 130 11.60 21.79 -11.27
C LYS A 130 11.97 21.39 -9.85
N VAL A 131 11.54 20.22 -9.44
CA VAL A 131 11.87 19.63 -8.14
C VAL A 131 12.65 18.33 -8.36
N LEU A 132 13.64 18.08 -7.53
CA LEU A 132 14.39 16.83 -7.52
C LEU A 132 14.00 15.98 -6.34
N ASP A 133 13.55 14.75 -6.61
CA ASP A 133 13.42 13.67 -5.62
C ASP A 133 14.66 12.78 -5.70
N LEU A 134 15.54 12.93 -4.73
CA LEU A 134 16.80 12.20 -4.67
C LEU A 134 16.62 10.92 -3.83
N CYS A 135 17.07 9.77 -4.38
CA CYS A 135 16.84 8.43 -3.81
C CYS A 135 15.33 8.09 -3.79
N THR A 136 14.69 8.26 -4.94
CA THR A 136 13.23 8.16 -5.10
C THR A 136 12.64 6.79 -4.74
N GLY A 137 13.44 5.73 -4.73
CA GLY A 137 12.98 4.38 -4.45
C GLY A 137 11.92 3.92 -5.43
N ASN A 138 10.70 3.67 -4.95
CA ASN A 138 9.56 3.30 -5.80
C ASN A 138 8.80 4.51 -6.40
N GLY A 139 9.33 5.72 -6.25
CA GLY A 139 8.75 6.94 -6.82
C GLY A 139 7.62 7.57 -6.01
N SER A 140 7.34 7.09 -4.80
CA SER A 140 6.16 7.49 -4.06
C SER A 140 6.09 8.99 -3.72
N LEU A 141 7.21 9.61 -3.28
CA LEU A 141 7.23 11.04 -2.98
C LEU A 141 7.12 11.90 -4.24
N ALA A 142 7.84 11.53 -5.31
CA ALA A 142 7.74 12.19 -6.61
C ALA A 142 6.30 12.19 -7.13
N ILE A 143 5.61 11.04 -7.01
CA ILE A 143 4.22 10.88 -7.45
C ILE A 143 3.26 11.69 -6.57
N LEU A 144 3.39 11.64 -5.25
CA LEU A 144 2.57 12.46 -4.36
C LEU A 144 2.74 13.95 -4.64
N LEU A 145 3.98 14.40 -4.87
CA LEU A 145 4.23 15.79 -5.23
C LEU A 145 3.59 16.19 -6.56
N ALA A 146 3.73 15.36 -7.58
CA ALA A 146 3.12 15.59 -8.89
C ALA A 146 1.59 15.63 -8.83
N LEU A 147 0.97 14.78 -8.01
CA LEU A 147 -0.48 14.76 -7.79
C LEU A 147 -0.97 15.99 -7.01
N SER A 148 -0.20 16.46 -6.02
CA SER A 148 -0.55 17.61 -5.20
C SER A 148 -0.27 18.94 -5.89
N CYS A 149 0.75 19.00 -6.76
CA CYS A 149 1.20 20.21 -7.46
C CYS A 149 1.30 19.96 -8.98
N PRO A 150 0.17 20.02 -9.72
CA PRO A 150 0.13 19.65 -11.15
C PRO A 150 1.04 20.47 -12.07
N ASP A 151 1.40 21.70 -11.68
CA ASP A 151 2.24 22.61 -12.47
C ASP A 151 3.75 22.38 -12.25
N VAL A 152 4.12 21.50 -11.30
CA VAL A 152 5.52 21.21 -10.96
C VAL A 152 6.01 20.01 -11.76
N HIS A 153 7.19 20.14 -12.40
CA HIS A 153 7.90 19.02 -13.01
C HIS A 153 8.86 18.38 -12.00
N VAL A 154 8.78 17.07 -11.86
CA VAL A 154 9.60 16.31 -10.90
C VAL A 154 10.67 15.52 -11.65
N SER A 155 11.92 15.75 -11.32
CA SER A 155 13.04 14.88 -11.67
C SER A 155 13.27 13.92 -10.51
N ALA A 156 13.16 12.62 -10.73
CA ALA A 156 13.34 11.63 -9.69
C ALA A 156 14.48 10.66 -10.03
N CYS A 157 15.41 10.48 -9.13
CA CYS A 157 16.57 9.62 -9.38
C CYS A 157 16.86 8.64 -8.26
N ASP A 158 17.46 7.51 -8.64
CA ASP A 158 17.93 6.49 -7.72
C ASP A 158 19.16 5.78 -8.31
N ILE A 159 20.10 5.38 -7.46
CA ILE A 159 21.25 4.58 -7.90
C ILE A 159 20.85 3.14 -8.29
N SER A 160 19.72 2.66 -7.78
CA SER A 160 19.20 1.31 -8.00
C SER A 160 18.33 1.26 -9.24
N MET A 161 18.82 0.70 -10.33
CA MET A 161 18.03 0.45 -11.54
C MET A 161 16.75 -0.40 -11.27
N PRO A 162 16.77 -1.42 -10.38
CA PRO A 162 15.55 -2.11 -10.00
C PRO A 162 14.52 -1.19 -9.31
N ALA A 163 14.97 -0.26 -8.46
CA ALA A 163 14.08 0.73 -7.82
C ALA A 163 13.49 1.67 -8.87
N LEU A 164 14.29 2.18 -9.82
CA LEU A 164 13.80 3.01 -10.93
C LEU A 164 12.81 2.28 -11.83
N SER A 165 13.01 0.98 -12.07
CA SER A 165 12.04 0.17 -12.82
C SER A 165 10.71 0.05 -12.08
N LEU A 166 10.73 -0.03 -10.76
CA LEU A 166 9.53 -0.01 -9.92
C LEU A 166 8.87 1.37 -9.90
N ALA A 167 9.70 2.44 -9.81
CA ALA A 167 9.22 3.83 -9.90
C ALA A 167 8.51 4.09 -11.24
N ALA A 168 9.09 3.65 -12.36
CA ALA A 168 8.49 3.80 -13.68
C ALA A 168 7.10 3.16 -13.76
N ARG A 169 6.93 1.95 -13.21
CA ARG A 169 5.62 1.29 -13.13
C ARG A 169 4.61 2.07 -12.29
N ASN A 170 5.05 2.71 -11.22
CA ASN A 170 4.20 3.55 -10.39
C ASN A 170 3.83 4.86 -11.08
N VAL A 171 4.80 5.51 -11.75
CA VAL A 171 4.54 6.71 -12.58
C VAL A 171 3.51 6.40 -13.67
N ASP A 172 3.65 5.26 -14.35
CA ASP A 172 2.71 4.80 -15.38
C ASP A 172 1.32 4.50 -14.79
N ARG A 173 1.25 3.83 -13.65
CA ARG A 173 -0.02 3.55 -12.92
C ARG A 173 -0.83 4.80 -12.66
N HIS A 174 -0.16 5.92 -12.37
CA HIS A 174 -0.78 7.20 -12.05
C HIS A 174 -0.86 8.17 -13.23
N ASN A 175 -0.46 7.75 -14.44
CA ASN A 175 -0.46 8.55 -15.67
C ASN A 175 0.37 9.85 -15.59
N LEU A 176 1.51 9.81 -14.89
CA LEU A 176 2.37 10.97 -14.62
C LEU A 176 3.64 11.03 -15.48
N ASN A 177 3.70 10.25 -16.58
CA ASN A 177 4.88 10.18 -17.46
C ASN A 177 5.28 11.52 -18.10
N SER A 178 4.35 12.46 -18.24
CA SER A 178 4.62 13.80 -18.76
C SER A 178 5.15 14.78 -17.72
N GLN A 179 5.02 14.45 -16.43
CA GLN A 179 5.33 15.33 -15.30
C GLN A 179 6.54 14.85 -14.50
N ILE A 180 6.83 13.54 -14.54
CA ILE A 180 7.94 12.92 -13.79
C ILE A 180 8.94 12.34 -14.77
N GLU A 181 10.21 12.76 -14.64
CA GLU A 181 11.35 12.23 -15.38
C GLU A 181 12.22 11.40 -14.42
N LEU A 182 12.59 10.16 -14.84
CA LEU A 182 13.39 9.22 -14.03
C LEU A 182 14.82 9.12 -14.59
N PHE A 183 15.84 9.08 -13.69
CA PHE A 183 17.26 8.96 -14.07
C PHE A 183 17.97 7.85 -13.31
#